data_3e72916bde7f50cc557b71fff2a3eb7e
#
_entry.id   3e72916bde7f50cc557b71fff2a3eb7e
#
_cell.length_a   1.000
_cell.length_b   1.000
_cell.length_c   1.000
_cell.angle_alpha   90.00
_cell.angle_beta   90.00
_cell.angle_gamma   90.00
#
_symmetry.space_group_name_H-M   'P 1'
#
loop_
_entity.id
_entity.type
_entity.pdbx_description
1 polymer ?
#
loop_
_entity_poly.entity_id
_entity_poly.type
_entity_poly.pdbx_seq_one_letter_code
_entity_poly.pdbx_strand_id
1 'polypeptide(L)'
;MKLMNATKPARVGSLLIGVLLAAGCALGAFVHQLRSVRNSASNDSAIVRKISTPADVRIQTAQRVVEQHPNQPESYNLLASAFMQKARETNDFGFNARAEAALGRSLEVAPDNYDALKLRAKLLLIHHRFAEALDLAQRLKTIRSDDHDVYGMLTDAQVELGDYPAAIQAAQQMVNLRPDSSSYARVSYLRSLHGDGEGAIEAMTVAVKAAGPNDPEGAAWCRVHLGDELMNSGRLTQAEMEYDSALLVFPEYPLALAAKARARVRAGDLSGAVELYERAQARAPLPDSAIALGDLYAKLGHMNEARRQYDLVEFIEQNSAAGGTYSRQLAMVWADHDLNLDQALAIVQRERSAREDIFTCDALAWVLFKNKRLDEAKKSVAEALRLGTRDARIFYHAGMIYDGLGDHRNASKYLKLAFAINPTFDVLQADKARQTLRVNNSPPSNRHTRSV
;
A
#
# COMPACT_ATOMS: atom_id res chain seq x y z
N MET A 1 -10.52 -36.76 -72.40
CA MET A 1 -11.67 -37.64 -72.13
C MET A 1 -11.94 -37.69 -70.63
N LYS A 2 -13.17 -37.28 -70.21
CA LYS A 2 -13.86 -37.43 -68.93
C LYS A 2 -13.26 -36.67 -67.71
N LEU A 3 -13.92 -35.61 -67.32
CA LEU A 3 -15.06 -35.37 -66.41
C LEU A 3 -14.64 -35.25 -64.96
N MET A 4 -14.62 -34.00 -64.49
CA MET A 4 -15.48 -33.36 -63.46
C MET A 4 -15.86 -34.24 -62.25
N ASN A 5 -15.52 -33.76 -61.11
CA ASN A 5 -16.53 -33.57 -60.03
C ASN A 5 -16.07 -32.55 -59.02
N ALA A 6 -16.92 -31.56 -58.83
CA ALA A 6 -16.80 -30.49 -57.83
C ALA A 6 -17.34 -30.98 -56.46
N THR A 7 -16.65 -30.71 -55.38
CA THR A 7 -17.22 -30.79 -54.06
C THR A 7 -17.23 -29.40 -53.40
N LYS A 8 -18.38 -29.03 -52.89
CA LYS A 8 -18.78 -27.76 -52.30
C LYS A 8 -17.95 -27.44 -51.03
N PRO A 9 -17.67 -26.15 -50.72
CA PRO A 9 -17.07 -25.78 -49.45
C PRO A 9 -18.13 -25.82 -48.35
N ALA A 10 -17.79 -26.49 -47.23
CA ALA A 10 -18.59 -26.59 -46.04
C ALA A 10 -18.60 -25.24 -45.26
N ARG A 11 -19.78 -24.92 -44.75
CA ARG A 11 -20.10 -23.74 -43.93
C ARG A 11 -19.31 -23.74 -42.60
N VAL A 12 -18.25 -22.98 -42.50
CA VAL A 12 -17.51 -22.70 -41.28
C VAL A 12 -17.77 -21.26 -40.76
N GLY A 13 -18.54 -20.46 -41.53
CA GLY A 13 -18.76 -19.05 -41.20
C GLY A 13 -19.80 -18.75 -40.10
N SER A 14 -20.65 -19.71 -39.71
CA SER A 14 -21.79 -19.40 -38.82
C SER A 14 -21.54 -19.63 -37.35
N LEU A 15 -20.47 -20.35 -36.94
CA LEU A 15 -20.15 -20.59 -35.53
C LEU A 15 -19.31 -19.47 -34.90
N LEU A 16 -18.46 -18.79 -35.66
CA LEU A 16 -17.62 -17.68 -35.17
C LEU A 16 -18.42 -16.40 -34.92
N ILE A 17 -19.49 -16.16 -35.66
CA ILE A 17 -20.36 -14.97 -35.44
C ILE A 17 -21.23 -15.16 -34.19
N GLY A 18 -21.63 -16.36 -33.85
CA GLY A 18 -22.42 -16.67 -32.63
C GLY A 18 -21.61 -16.47 -31.34
N VAL A 19 -20.33 -16.80 -31.34
CA VAL A 19 -19.45 -16.64 -30.16
C VAL A 19 -19.10 -15.17 -29.92
N LEU A 20 -18.88 -14.38 -30.96
CA LEU A 20 -18.64 -12.95 -30.85
C LEU A 20 -19.88 -12.16 -30.43
N LEU A 21 -21.08 -12.57 -30.82
CA LEU A 21 -22.33 -11.96 -30.36
C LEU A 21 -22.65 -12.34 -28.89
N ALA A 22 -22.36 -13.57 -28.46
CA ALA A 22 -22.55 -13.98 -27.06
C ALA A 22 -21.54 -13.28 -26.12
N ALA A 23 -20.29 -13.08 -26.54
CA ALA A 23 -19.30 -12.31 -25.80
C ALA A 23 -19.65 -10.81 -25.71
N GLY A 24 -20.17 -10.25 -26.83
CA GLY A 24 -20.67 -8.86 -26.85
C GLY A 24 -21.90 -8.64 -25.96
N CYS A 25 -22.83 -9.59 -25.92
CA CYS A 25 -24.01 -9.54 -25.03
C CYS A 25 -23.61 -9.71 -23.56
N ALA A 26 -22.64 -10.56 -23.22
CA ALA A 26 -22.15 -10.72 -21.85
C ALA A 26 -21.42 -9.47 -21.36
N LEU A 27 -20.59 -8.85 -22.22
CA LEU A 27 -19.93 -7.57 -21.91
C LEU A 27 -20.96 -6.43 -21.79
N GLY A 28 -21.94 -6.38 -22.67
CA GLY A 28 -23.05 -5.40 -22.62
C GLY A 28 -23.91 -5.56 -21.36
N ALA A 29 -24.24 -6.80 -20.95
CA ALA A 29 -24.98 -7.10 -19.73
C ALA A 29 -24.16 -6.74 -18.48
N PHE A 30 -22.86 -7.01 -18.48
CA PHE A 30 -21.97 -6.66 -17.37
C PHE A 30 -21.78 -5.13 -17.24
N VAL A 31 -21.57 -4.42 -18.34
CA VAL A 31 -21.53 -2.94 -18.35
C VAL A 31 -22.88 -2.33 -17.97
N HIS A 32 -24.00 -2.96 -18.38
CA HIS A 32 -25.34 -2.53 -17.98
C HIS A 32 -25.59 -2.82 -16.49
N GLN A 33 -25.09 -3.93 -15.95
CA GLN A 33 -25.18 -4.28 -14.54
C GLN A 33 -24.30 -3.36 -13.67
N LEU A 34 -23.08 -2.98 -14.15
CA LEU A 34 -22.26 -1.96 -13.52
C LEU A 34 -22.92 -0.56 -13.59
N ARG A 35 -23.62 -0.24 -14.67
CA ARG A 35 -24.41 0.98 -14.77
C ARG A 35 -25.68 0.94 -13.91
N SER A 36 -26.33 -0.21 -13.75
CA SER A 36 -27.51 -0.35 -12.87
C SER A 36 -27.11 -0.34 -11.39
N VAL A 37 -25.98 -0.91 -11.00
CA VAL A 37 -25.41 -0.77 -9.65
C VAL A 37 -24.99 0.69 -9.40
N ARG A 38 -24.45 1.35 -10.39
CA ARG A 38 -24.13 2.78 -10.33
C ARG A 38 -25.40 3.67 -10.31
N ASN A 39 -26.47 3.25 -11.00
CA ASN A 39 -27.74 4.00 -11.05
C ASN A 39 -28.69 3.66 -9.89
N SER A 40 -28.64 2.45 -9.29
CA SER A 40 -29.35 2.16 -8.05
C SER A 40 -28.68 2.81 -6.83
N ALA A 41 -27.35 2.93 -6.83
CA ALA A 41 -26.64 3.78 -5.88
C ALA A 41 -26.94 5.28 -6.11
N SER A 42 -27.40 5.69 -7.30
CA SER A 42 -27.73 7.09 -7.61
C SER A 42 -29.17 7.50 -7.28
N ASN A 43 -30.06 6.56 -6.98
CA ASN A 43 -31.45 6.87 -6.57
C ASN A 43 -31.65 6.91 -5.04
N ASP A 44 -30.67 6.40 -4.26
CA ASP A 44 -30.57 6.68 -2.81
C ASP A 44 -29.52 7.76 -2.52
N SER A 45 -29.20 8.53 -3.54
CA SER A 45 -28.34 9.69 -3.39
C SER A 45 -29.04 10.80 -2.61
N ALA A 46 -29.03 10.64 -1.30
CA ALA A 46 -28.60 11.79 -0.53
C ALA A 46 -27.30 12.27 -1.21
N ILE A 47 -27.36 13.38 -1.89
CA ILE A 47 -26.28 14.12 -2.53
C ILE A 47 -25.03 13.89 -1.71
N VAL A 48 -24.13 13.01 -2.15
CA VAL A 48 -22.74 13.05 -1.68
C VAL A 48 -22.25 14.41 -2.15
N ARG A 49 -22.42 15.42 -1.32
CA ARG A 49 -21.82 16.73 -1.50
C ARG A 49 -20.35 16.39 -1.69
N LYS A 50 -19.86 16.63 -2.88
CA LYS A 50 -18.44 16.57 -3.20
C LYS A 50 -17.80 17.55 -2.22
N ILE A 51 -17.33 17.03 -1.07
CA ILE A 51 -16.76 17.87 -0.02
C ILE A 51 -15.54 18.52 -0.67
N SER A 52 -15.60 19.83 -0.85
CA SER A 52 -14.47 20.59 -1.35
C SER A 52 -13.36 20.47 -0.31
N THR A 53 -12.24 19.92 -0.72
CA THR A 53 -11.04 19.78 0.15
C THR A 53 -10.14 21.01 -0.05
N PRO A 54 -9.22 21.30 0.86
CA PRO A 54 -8.23 22.37 0.67
C PRO A 54 -7.50 22.29 -0.67
N ALA A 55 -7.22 21.09 -1.17
CA ALA A 55 -6.59 20.91 -2.47
C ALA A 55 -7.46 21.38 -3.64
N ASP A 56 -8.79 21.25 -3.58
CA ASP A 56 -9.67 21.73 -4.66
C ASP A 56 -9.57 23.26 -4.85
N VAL A 57 -9.50 23.99 -3.74
CA VAL A 57 -9.31 25.46 -3.77
C VAL A 57 -7.93 25.79 -4.35
N ARG A 58 -6.88 25.07 -3.94
CA ARG A 58 -5.52 25.26 -4.47
C ARG A 58 -5.44 24.95 -5.96
N ILE A 59 -6.10 23.88 -6.43
CA ILE A 59 -6.17 23.53 -7.86
C ILE A 59 -6.81 24.66 -8.65
N GLN A 60 -7.98 25.16 -8.23
CA GLN A 60 -8.67 26.26 -8.91
C GLN A 60 -7.83 27.53 -8.95
N THR A 61 -7.13 27.83 -7.87
CA THR A 61 -6.24 29.00 -7.80
C THR A 61 -5.05 28.82 -8.73
N ALA A 62 -4.39 27.66 -8.71
CA ALA A 62 -3.24 27.37 -9.56
C ALA A 62 -3.62 27.35 -11.06
N GLN A 63 -4.81 26.85 -11.41
CA GLN A 63 -5.31 26.90 -12.79
C GLN A 63 -5.45 28.33 -13.31
N ARG A 64 -6.01 29.24 -12.49
CA ARG A 64 -6.09 30.67 -12.84
C ARG A 64 -4.70 31.30 -13.00
N VAL A 65 -3.73 30.92 -12.16
CA VAL A 65 -2.34 31.41 -12.29
C VAL A 65 -1.72 30.91 -13.60
N VAL A 66 -1.94 29.66 -13.99
CA VAL A 66 -1.47 29.11 -15.28
C VAL A 66 -2.10 29.87 -16.46
N GLU A 67 -3.40 30.18 -16.41
CA GLU A 67 -4.09 30.96 -17.45
C GLU A 67 -3.49 32.38 -17.60
N GLN A 68 -3.14 33.02 -16.48
CA GLN A 68 -2.57 34.36 -16.47
C GLN A 68 -1.08 34.38 -16.85
N HIS A 69 -0.36 33.33 -16.51
CA HIS A 69 1.09 33.25 -16.68
C HIS A 69 1.54 31.92 -17.32
N PRO A 70 1.14 31.63 -18.56
CA PRO A 70 1.37 30.33 -19.22
C PRO A 70 2.84 30.04 -19.54
N ASN A 71 3.69 31.05 -19.53
CA ASN A 71 5.13 30.92 -19.81
C ASN A 71 6.00 30.98 -18.55
N GLN A 72 5.39 30.91 -17.34
CA GLN A 72 6.13 30.85 -16.08
C GLN A 72 6.12 29.44 -15.52
N PRO A 73 7.28 28.80 -15.30
CA PRO A 73 7.35 27.41 -14.78
C PRO A 73 6.73 27.30 -13.39
N GLU A 74 6.82 28.35 -12.55
CA GLU A 74 6.27 28.40 -11.21
C GLU A 74 4.74 28.19 -11.19
N SER A 75 4.03 28.66 -12.22
CA SER A 75 2.59 28.47 -12.37
C SER A 75 2.22 26.98 -12.45
N TYR A 76 2.97 26.22 -13.22
CA TYR A 76 2.80 24.78 -13.35
C TYR A 76 3.27 24.03 -12.12
N ASN A 77 4.31 24.49 -11.42
CA ASN A 77 4.76 23.91 -10.15
C ASN A 77 3.66 24.01 -9.07
N LEU A 78 2.99 25.17 -8.98
CA LEU A 78 1.83 25.35 -8.08
C LEU A 78 0.72 24.35 -8.41
N LEU A 79 0.39 24.19 -9.70
CA LEU A 79 -0.65 23.26 -10.13
C LEU A 79 -0.28 21.80 -9.85
N ALA A 80 0.95 21.41 -10.12
CA ALA A 80 1.47 20.07 -9.82
C ALA A 80 1.41 19.78 -8.31
N SER A 81 1.88 20.71 -7.49
CA SER A 81 1.81 20.58 -6.02
C SER A 81 0.38 20.44 -5.52
N ALA A 82 -0.56 21.20 -6.08
CA ALA A 82 -1.99 21.10 -5.72
C ALA A 82 -2.60 19.74 -6.12
N PHE A 83 -2.24 19.17 -7.28
CA PHE A 83 -2.67 17.83 -7.66
C PHE A 83 -2.06 16.75 -6.75
N MET A 84 -0.78 16.84 -6.40
CA MET A 84 -0.15 15.91 -5.46
C MET A 84 -0.80 15.97 -4.07
N GLN A 85 -1.19 17.16 -3.60
CA GLN A 85 -1.97 17.30 -2.37
C GLN A 85 -3.34 16.64 -2.51
N LYS A 86 -4.04 16.83 -3.62
CA LYS A 86 -5.34 16.20 -3.87
C LYS A 86 -5.24 14.68 -3.86
N ALA A 87 -4.18 14.12 -4.46
CA ALA A 87 -3.91 12.69 -4.40
C ALA A 87 -3.83 12.18 -2.95
N ARG A 88 -3.13 12.88 -2.06
CA ARG A 88 -3.04 12.51 -0.63
C ARG A 88 -4.38 12.64 0.11
N GLU A 89 -5.09 13.74 -0.09
CA GLU A 89 -6.36 14.00 0.60
C GLU A 89 -7.47 13.00 0.25
N THR A 90 -7.41 12.45 -0.98
CA THR A 90 -8.45 11.54 -1.50
C THR A 90 -7.97 10.11 -1.70
N ASN A 91 -6.66 9.86 -1.60
CA ASN A 91 -6.00 8.63 -2.03
C ASN A 91 -6.34 8.22 -3.49
N ASP A 92 -6.76 9.19 -4.32
CA ASP A 92 -6.92 9.02 -5.77
C ASP A 92 -5.60 9.36 -6.47
N PHE A 93 -4.79 8.34 -6.71
CA PHE A 93 -3.48 8.49 -7.32
C PHE A 93 -3.52 8.91 -8.80
N GLY A 94 -4.69 8.92 -9.45
CA GLY A 94 -4.88 9.51 -10.78
C GLY A 94 -4.53 10.99 -10.85
N PHE A 95 -4.56 11.70 -9.71
CA PHE A 95 -4.07 13.08 -9.65
C PHE A 95 -2.55 13.21 -9.79
N ASN A 96 -1.78 12.15 -9.52
CA ASN A 96 -0.32 12.17 -9.74
C ASN A 96 0.02 12.24 -11.24
N ALA A 97 -0.74 11.58 -12.11
CA ALA A 97 -0.57 11.72 -13.56
C ALA A 97 -0.84 13.16 -14.05
N ARG A 98 -1.81 13.86 -13.43
CA ARG A 98 -2.06 15.29 -13.72
C ARG A 98 -0.92 16.17 -13.21
N ALA A 99 -0.35 15.83 -12.05
CA ALA A 99 0.83 16.53 -11.52
C ALA A 99 2.03 16.33 -12.46
N GLU A 100 2.25 15.12 -12.95
CA GLU A 100 3.33 14.81 -13.90
C GLU A 100 3.18 15.59 -15.21
N ALA A 101 1.97 15.68 -15.77
CA ALA A 101 1.68 16.48 -16.95
C ALA A 101 1.97 17.98 -16.72
N ALA A 102 1.58 18.52 -15.56
CA ALA A 102 1.88 19.91 -15.21
C ALA A 102 3.39 20.14 -15.06
N LEU A 103 4.13 19.22 -14.42
CA LEU A 103 5.60 19.32 -14.33
C LEU A 103 6.28 19.17 -15.69
N GLY A 104 5.73 18.36 -16.60
CA GLY A 104 6.20 18.30 -17.99
C GLY A 104 6.18 19.69 -18.63
N ARG A 105 5.07 20.42 -18.48
CA ARG A 105 4.96 21.80 -18.98
C ARG A 105 5.93 22.77 -18.32
N SER A 106 6.11 22.66 -16.99
CA SER A 106 7.10 23.46 -16.28
C SER A 106 8.53 23.26 -16.82
N LEU A 107 8.92 22.01 -17.03
CA LEU A 107 10.26 21.65 -17.50
C LEU A 107 10.45 21.88 -19.00
N GLU A 108 9.40 21.94 -19.81
CA GLU A 108 9.48 22.43 -21.20
C GLU A 108 9.83 23.92 -21.24
N VAL A 109 9.28 24.72 -20.32
CA VAL A 109 9.59 26.16 -20.22
C VAL A 109 10.99 26.39 -19.63
N ALA A 110 11.33 25.65 -18.58
CA ALA A 110 12.62 25.78 -17.87
C ALA A 110 13.15 24.41 -17.45
N PRO A 111 13.99 23.75 -18.26
CA PRO A 111 14.47 22.38 -18.01
C PRO A 111 15.23 22.20 -16.69
N ASP A 112 15.86 23.26 -16.19
CA ASP A 112 16.64 23.26 -14.95
C ASP A 112 15.90 23.89 -13.76
N ASN A 113 14.57 24.10 -13.86
CA ASN A 113 13.81 24.65 -12.76
C ASN A 113 13.88 23.76 -11.52
N TYR A 114 14.56 24.27 -10.48
CA TYR A 114 14.86 23.53 -9.26
C TYR A 114 13.61 22.97 -8.59
N ASP A 115 12.54 23.79 -8.46
CA ASP A 115 11.32 23.39 -7.76
C ASP A 115 10.51 22.35 -8.57
N ALA A 116 10.51 22.43 -9.91
CA ALA A 116 9.95 21.41 -10.77
C ALA A 116 10.68 20.07 -10.63
N LEU A 117 12.03 20.10 -10.64
CA LEU A 117 12.85 18.90 -10.45
C LEU A 117 12.65 18.30 -9.05
N LYS A 118 12.49 19.14 -8.02
CA LYS A 118 12.16 18.69 -6.65
C LYS A 118 10.80 17.98 -6.58
N LEU A 119 9.77 18.54 -7.20
CA LEU A 119 8.45 17.89 -7.28
C LEU A 119 8.50 16.59 -8.11
N ARG A 120 9.30 16.57 -9.19
CA ARG A 120 9.52 15.35 -9.98
C ARG A 120 10.18 14.25 -9.15
N ALA A 121 11.18 14.57 -8.32
CA ALA A 121 11.78 13.58 -7.41
C ALA A 121 10.75 12.98 -6.45
N LYS A 122 9.84 13.80 -5.90
CA LYS A 122 8.71 13.31 -5.08
C LYS A 122 7.78 12.38 -5.87
N LEU A 123 7.47 12.68 -7.15
CA LEU A 123 6.67 11.78 -7.99
C LEU A 123 7.40 10.48 -8.31
N LEU A 124 8.71 10.51 -8.52
CA LEU A 124 9.50 9.29 -8.73
C LEU A 124 9.41 8.34 -7.52
N LEU A 125 9.44 8.87 -6.29
CA LEU A 125 9.20 8.08 -5.06
C LEU A 125 7.80 7.45 -5.05
N ILE A 126 6.77 8.23 -5.39
CA ILE A 126 5.38 7.76 -5.44
C ILE A 126 5.21 6.65 -6.51
N HIS A 127 5.93 6.74 -7.62
CA HIS A 127 5.93 5.74 -8.69
C HIS A 127 6.91 4.57 -8.47
N HIS A 128 7.47 4.46 -7.26
CA HIS A 128 8.44 3.42 -6.87
C HIS A 128 9.71 3.36 -7.75
N ARG A 129 10.09 4.50 -8.35
CA ARG A 129 11.32 4.65 -9.14
C ARG A 129 12.45 5.16 -8.24
N PHE A 130 12.77 4.37 -7.22
CA PHE A 130 13.60 4.81 -6.09
C PHE A 130 15.04 5.16 -6.48
N ALA A 131 15.66 4.39 -7.37
CA ALA A 131 17.01 4.68 -7.86
C ALA A 131 17.08 6.03 -8.60
N GLU A 132 16.09 6.33 -9.44
CA GLU A 132 16.00 7.59 -10.15
C GLU A 132 15.67 8.76 -9.22
N ALA A 133 14.83 8.52 -8.21
CA ALA A 133 14.56 9.52 -7.17
C ALA A 133 15.83 9.85 -6.37
N LEU A 134 16.61 8.82 -6.03
CA LEU A 134 17.89 8.99 -5.32
C LEU A 134 18.89 9.81 -6.14
N ASP A 135 19.09 9.47 -7.42
CA ASP A 135 19.98 10.21 -8.31
C ASP A 135 19.57 11.67 -8.43
N LEU A 136 18.28 11.93 -8.69
CA LEU A 136 17.77 13.29 -8.81
C LEU A 136 17.90 14.08 -7.50
N ALA A 137 17.60 13.46 -6.35
CA ALA A 137 17.74 14.08 -5.04
C ALA A 137 19.22 14.40 -4.72
N GLN A 138 20.16 13.52 -5.08
CA GLN A 138 21.60 13.79 -4.94
C GLN A 138 22.04 14.99 -5.78
N ARG A 139 21.57 15.10 -7.02
CA ARG A 139 21.84 16.27 -7.87
C ARG A 139 21.23 17.55 -7.27
N LEU A 140 20.00 17.51 -6.78
CA LEU A 140 19.37 18.66 -6.11
C LEU A 140 20.14 19.09 -4.86
N LYS A 141 20.66 18.14 -4.08
CA LYS A 141 21.53 18.41 -2.92
C LYS A 141 22.82 19.16 -3.31
N THR A 142 23.39 18.89 -4.49
CA THR A 142 24.60 19.64 -4.94
C THR A 142 24.28 21.09 -5.31
N ILE A 143 23.03 21.38 -5.72
CA ILE A 143 22.59 22.74 -6.08
C ILE A 143 22.21 23.52 -4.81
N ARG A 144 21.45 22.91 -3.88
CA ARG A 144 21.04 23.50 -2.60
C ARG A 144 21.21 22.48 -1.47
N SER A 145 22.35 22.56 -0.79
CA SER A 145 22.69 21.63 0.31
C SER A 145 21.93 21.91 1.62
N ASP A 146 21.21 23.02 1.68
CA ASP A 146 20.39 23.47 2.81
C ASP A 146 18.87 23.23 2.63
N ASP A 147 18.46 22.63 1.51
CA ASP A 147 17.05 22.26 1.31
C ASP A 147 16.71 20.97 2.05
N HIS A 148 16.01 21.10 3.19
CA HIS A 148 15.61 19.98 4.04
C HIS A 148 14.71 18.96 3.33
N ASP A 149 13.84 19.37 2.38
CA ASP A 149 12.98 18.48 1.59
C ASP A 149 13.80 17.47 0.78
N VAL A 150 14.96 17.88 0.29
CA VAL A 150 15.88 17.01 -0.47
C VAL A 150 16.38 15.87 0.41
N TYR A 151 16.71 16.15 1.67
CA TYR A 151 17.13 15.10 2.62
C TYR A 151 15.98 14.15 2.98
N GLY A 152 14.75 14.64 2.99
CA GLY A 152 13.58 13.77 3.11
C GLY A 152 13.47 12.79 1.94
N MET A 153 13.67 13.26 0.70
CA MET A 153 13.65 12.40 -0.48
C MET A 153 14.82 11.41 -0.49
N LEU A 154 16.01 11.82 -0.07
CA LEU A 154 17.17 10.94 0.09
C LEU A 154 16.85 9.83 1.12
N THR A 155 16.28 10.21 2.28
CA THR A 155 15.87 9.25 3.31
C THR A 155 14.91 8.22 2.76
N ASP A 156 13.83 8.66 2.09
CA ASP A 156 12.79 7.77 1.58
C ASP A 156 13.36 6.82 0.51
N ALA A 157 14.14 7.33 -0.45
CA ALA A 157 14.74 6.50 -1.48
C ALA A 157 15.74 5.48 -0.92
N GLN A 158 16.58 5.88 0.03
CA GLN A 158 17.59 5.01 0.65
C GLN A 158 16.97 3.92 1.51
N VAL A 159 15.85 4.19 2.20
CA VAL A 159 15.09 3.16 2.93
C VAL A 159 14.59 2.08 1.96
N GLU A 160 13.97 2.48 0.85
CA GLU A 160 13.41 1.55 -0.13
C GLU A 160 14.51 0.75 -0.87
N LEU A 161 15.68 1.35 -1.05
CA LEU A 161 16.86 0.68 -1.61
C LEU A 161 17.65 -0.14 -0.57
N GLY A 162 17.21 -0.15 0.71
CA GLY A 162 17.83 -0.94 1.77
C GLY A 162 19.12 -0.36 2.34
N ASP A 163 19.50 0.87 1.97
CA ASP A 163 20.65 1.60 2.53
C ASP A 163 20.23 2.39 3.78
N TYR A 164 19.93 1.67 4.85
CA TYR A 164 19.45 2.25 6.11
C TYR A 164 20.49 3.15 6.80
N PRO A 165 21.82 2.86 6.77
CA PRO A 165 22.82 3.77 7.32
C PRO A 165 22.80 5.15 6.65
N ALA A 166 22.70 5.21 5.33
CA ALA A 166 22.60 6.47 4.60
C ALA A 166 21.26 7.17 4.87
N ALA A 167 20.15 6.42 4.95
CA ALA A 167 18.83 6.96 5.30
C ALA A 167 18.83 7.65 6.67
N ILE A 168 19.47 7.03 7.67
CA ILE A 168 19.60 7.61 9.02
C ILE A 168 20.39 8.93 8.98
N GLN A 169 21.48 8.97 8.22
CA GLN A 169 22.28 10.20 8.06
C GLN A 169 21.47 11.30 7.38
N ALA A 170 20.74 10.97 6.32
CA ALA A 170 19.90 11.92 5.61
C ALA A 170 18.74 12.44 6.51
N ALA A 171 18.07 11.57 7.25
CA ALA A 171 17.02 11.97 8.20
C ALA A 171 17.58 12.88 9.32
N GLN A 172 18.76 12.56 9.86
CA GLN A 172 19.39 13.42 10.86
C GLN A 172 19.71 14.81 10.28
N GLN A 173 20.20 14.87 9.06
CA GLN A 173 20.48 16.16 8.42
C GLN A 173 19.19 16.93 8.13
N MET A 174 18.10 16.26 7.77
CA MET A 174 16.78 16.87 7.61
C MET A 174 16.31 17.55 8.90
N VAL A 175 16.43 16.84 10.05
CA VAL A 175 16.08 17.41 11.38
C VAL A 175 16.98 18.59 11.73
N ASN A 176 18.29 18.50 11.45
CA ASN A 176 19.23 19.57 11.76
C ASN A 176 18.91 20.87 11.00
N LEU A 177 18.46 20.73 9.73
CA LEU A 177 18.07 21.87 8.90
C LEU A 177 16.72 22.43 9.31
N ARG A 178 15.76 21.55 9.58
CA ARG A 178 14.40 21.95 9.96
C ARG A 178 13.69 20.86 10.74
N PRO A 179 13.55 21.04 12.07
CA PRO A 179 12.79 20.11 12.94
C PRO A 179 11.28 20.36 12.81
N ASP A 180 10.64 19.65 11.87
CA ASP A 180 9.19 19.73 11.60
C ASP A 180 8.50 18.37 11.61
N SER A 181 7.18 18.34 11.35
CA SER A 181 6.39 17.10 11.31
C SER A 181 6.95 16.07 10.31
N SER A 182 7.41 16.53 9.16
CA SER A 182 7.94 15.66 8.10
C SER A 182 9.28 15.02 8.48
N SER A 183 10.18 15.77 9.15
CA SER A 183 11.46 15.27 9.61
C SER A 183 11.30 14.27 10.76
N TYR A 184 10.48 14.58 11.77
CA TYR A 184 10.26 13.68 12.90
C TYR A 184 9.47 12.41 12.52
N ALA A 185 8.57 12.48 11.52
CA ALA A 185 7.90 11.29 11.01
C ALA A 185 8.89 10.28 10.41
N ARG A 186 9.93 10.74 9.68
CA ARG A 186 10.98 9.87 9.15
C ARG A 186 11.86 9.29 10.26
N VAL A 187 12.18 10.08 11.29
CA VAL A 187 12.89 9.58 12.47
C VAL A 187 12.08 8.50 13.16
N SER A 188 10.76 8.70 13.34
CA SER A 188 9.87 7.69 13.89
C SER A 188 9.89 6.40 13.09
N TYR A 189 9.74 6.49 11.78
CA TYR A 189 9.75 5.33 10.90
C TYR A 189 11.08 4.56 10.95
N LEU A 190 12.21 5.26 10.90
CA LEU A 190 13.53 4.63 11.01
C LEU A 190 13.75 3.95 12.38
N ARG A 191 13.26 4.53 13.47
CA ARG A 191 13.30 3.90 14.80
C ARG A 191 12.44 2.64 14.85
N SER A 192 11.22 2.71 14.31
CA SER A 192 10.31 1.56 14.21
C SER A 192 10.95 0.42 13.41
N LEU A 193 11.58 0.73 12.26
CA LEU A 193 12.32 -0.25 11.44
C LEU A 193 13.44 -0.94 12.22
N HIS A 194 14.08 -0.26 13.17
CA HIS A 194 15.15 -0.82 14.01
C HIS A 194 14.64 -1.38 15.34
N GLY A 195 13.31 -1.57 15.49
CA GLY A 195 12.69 -2.19 16.66
C GLY A 195 12.60 -1.28 17.90
N ASP A 196 12.96 0.00 17.78
CA ASP A 196 12.83 1.02 18.84
C ASP A 196 11.41 1.63 18.83
N GLY A 197 10.41 0.87 19.27
CA GLY A 197 9.02 1.31 19.26
C GLY A 197 8.74 2.49 20.20
N GLU A 198 9.38 2.56 21.37
CA GLU A 198 9.20 3.71 22.27
C GLU A 198 9.78 4.99 21.65
N GLY A 199 10.96 4.92 21.08
CA GLY A 199 11.55 6.06 20.39
C GLY A 199 10.77 6.45 19.12
N ALA A 200 10.12 5.51 18.45
CA ALA A 200 9.21 5.80 17.34
C ALA A 200 7.98 6.58 17.82
N ILE A 201 7.35 6.16 18.92
CA ILE A 201 6.22 6.88 19.54
C ILE A 201 6.63 8.30 19.96
N GLU A 202 7.79 8.45 20.59
CA GLU A 202 8.32 9.76 21.01
C GLU A 202 8.48 10.68 19.77
N ALA A 203 9.17 10.22 18.75
CA ALA A 203 9.40 11.01 17.53
C ALA A 203 8.07 11.36 16.81
N MET A 204 7.14 10.41 16.69
CA MET A 204 5.84 10.68 16.05
C MET A 204 4.98 11.63 16.91
N THR A 205 5.08 11.57 18.23
CA THR A 205 4.42 12.53 19.12
C THR A 205 4.94 13.95 18.86
N VAL A 206 6.25 14.12 18.63
CA VAL A 206 6.81 15.41 18.24
C VAL A 206 6.30 15.83 16.85
N ALA A 207 6.22 14.90 15.89
CA ALA A 207 5.67 15.17 14.57
C ALA A 207 4.22 15.67 14.63
N VAL A 208 3.37 15.05 15.46
CA VAL A 208 1.97 15.49 15.67
C VAL A 208 1.92 16.91 16.26
N LYS A 209 2.77 17.23 17.23
CA LYS A 209 2.83 18.58 17.83
C LYS A 209 3.36 19.64 16.86
N ALA A 210 4.25 19.25 15.96
CA ALA A 210 4.82 20.15 14.96
C ALA A 210 3.91 20.34 13.72
N ALA A 211 2.88 19.50 13.55
CA ALA A 211 1.94 19.61 12.44
C ALA A 211 1.10 20.89 12.60
N GLY A 212 1.12 21.72 11.58
CA GLY A 212 0.41 23.02 11.57
C GLY A 212 -1.04 22.91 11.11
N PRO A 213 -1.89 23.90 11.44
CA PRO A 213 -3.30 23.91 11.07
C PRO A 213 -3.52 24.11 9.57
N ASN A 214 -2.52 24.54 8.83
CA ASN A 214 -2.60 24.82 7.38
C ASN A 214 -2.49 23.56 6.51
N ASP A 215 -2.16 22.41 7.10
CA ASP A 215 -2.12 21.10 6.45
C ASP A 215 -2.89 20.07 7.30
N PRO A 216 -4.23 20.13 7.29
CA PRO A 216 -5.05 19.23 8.11
C PRO A 216 -4.90 17.77 7.70
N GLU A 217 -4.65 17.48 6.41
CA GLU A 217 -4.36 16.12 5.96
C GLU A 217 -3.05 15.61 6.57
N GLY A 218 -1.97 16.37 6.48
CA GLY A 218 -0.68 16.01 7.08
C GLY A 218 -0.76 15.85 8.59
N ALA A 219 -1.55 16.68 9.28
CA ALA A 219 -1.79 16.55 10.71
C ALA A 219 -2.58 15.27 11.06
N ALA A 220 -3.59 14.91 10.26
CA ALA A 220 -4.34 13.66 10.40
C ALA A 220 -3.44 12.44 10.12
N TRP A 221 -2.60 12.53 9.10
CA TRP A 221 -1.63 11.49 8.74
C TRP A 221 -0.67 11.21 9.91
N CYS A 222 -0.08 12.23 10.52
CA CYS A 222 0.80 12.05 11.69
C CYS A 222 0.09 11.35 12.85
N ARG A 223 -1.19 11.70 13.11
CA ARG A 223 -2.00 11.06 14.16
C ARG A 223 -2.28 9.59 13.86
N VAL A 224 -2.60 9.25 12.60
CA VAL A 224 -2.78 7.85 12.18
C VAL A 224 -1.51 7.05 12.48
N HIS A 225 -0.35 7.57 12.11
CA HIS A 225 0.91 6.85 12.31
C HIS A 225 1.31 6.79 13.80
N LEU A 226 1.01 7.82 14.60
CA LEU A 226 1.17 7.73 16.06
C LEU A 226 0.26 6.63 16.64
N GLY A 227 -0.98 6.56 16.19
CA GLY A 227 -1.91 5.50 16.55
C GLY A 227 -1.40 4.11 16.17
N ASP A 228 -0.80 3.96 14.97
CA ASP A 228 -0.23 2.68 14.53
C ASP A 228 0.97 2.25 15.40
N GLU A 229 1.87 3.16 15.78
CA GLU A 229 2.97 2.85 16.70
C GLU A 229 2.46 2.47 18.11
N LEU A 230 1.44 3.19 18.61
CA LEU A 230 0.79 2.88 19.88
C LEU A 230 0.10 1.50 19.84
N MET A 231 -0.58 1.18 18.74
CA MET A 231 -1.22 -0.12 18.55
C MET A 231 -0.19 -1.27 18.51
N ASN A 232 0.93 -1.08 17.82
CA ASN A 232 2.04 -2.04 17.77
C ASN A 232 2.70 -2.25 19.12
N SER A 233 2.68 -1.22 19.99
CA SER A 233 3.15 -1.29 21.38
C SER A 233 2.10 -1.81 22.38
N GLY A 234 0.92 -2.24 21.90
CA GLY A 234 -0.16 -2.78 22.72
C GLY A 234 -1.04 -1.73 23.41
N ARG A 235 -0.85 -0.45 23.13
CA ARG A 235 -1.58 0.69 23.73
C ARG A 235 -2.87 1.00 22.94
N LEU A 236 -3.77 0.00 22.84
CA LEU A 236 -4.95 0.07 21.97
C LEU A 236 -5.84 1.29 22.21
N THR A 237 -6.15 1.59 23.48
CA THR A 237 -7.01 2.75 23.82
C THR A 237 -6.39 4.08 23.36
N GLN A 238 -5.08 4.24 23.55
CA GLN A 238 -4.39 5.44 23.08
C GLN A 238 -4.35 5.52 21.55
N ALA A 239 -4.17 4.39 20.86
CA ALA A 239 -4.24 4.33 19.41
C ALA A 239 -5.61 4.77 18.88
N GLU A 240 -6.71 4.27 19.46
CA GLU A 240 -8.06 4.67 19.09
C GLU A 240 -8.30 6.18 19.28
N MET A 241 -7.79 6.76 20.37
CA MET A 241 -7.88 8.21 20.61
C MET A 241 -7.16 9.02 19.52
N GLU A 242 -6.01 8.57 19.04
CA GLU A 242 -5.30 9.24 17.95
C GLU A 242 -6.02 9.09 16.60
N TYR A 243 -6.63 7.93 16.31
CA TYR A 243 -7.45 7.76 15.10
C TYR A 243 -8.71 8.62 15.14
N ASP A 244 -9.37 8.74 16.29
CA ASP A 244 -10.52 9.65 16.47
C ASP A 244 -10.10 11.10 16.30
N SER A 245 -8.96 11.48 16.86
CA SER A 245 -8.38 12.82 16.69
C SER A 245 -8.03 13.11 15.22
N ALA A 246 -7.53 12.11 14.49
CA ALA A 246 -7.28 12.25 13.04
C ALA A 246 -8.58 12.53 12.27
N LEU A 247 -9.68 11.82 12.60
CA LEU A 247 -10.99 12.03 11.98
C LEU A 247 -11.64 13.37 12.37
N LEU A 248 -11.31 13.93 13.54
CA LEU A 248 -11.73 15.27 13.91
C LEU A 248 -11.00 16.34 13.10
N VAL A 249 -9.71 16.16 12.83
CA VAL A 249 -8.89 17.10 12.05
C VAL A 249 -9.20 17.01 10.57
N PHE A 250 -9.36 15.79 10.04
CA PHE A 250 -9.70 15.56 8.64
C PHE A 250 -10.82 14.52 8.53
N PRO A 251 -12.08 14.98 8.50
CA PRO A 251 -13.26 14.11 8.50
C PRO A 251 -13.26 13.13 7.32
N GLU A 252 -13.66 11.88 7.60
CA GLU A 252 -13.76 10.81 6.59
C GLU A 252 -12.42 10.49 5.91
N TYR A 253 -11.30 10.70 6.60
CA TYR A 253 -9.97 10.37 6.09
C TYR A 253 -9.82 8.86 5.93
N PRO A 254 -9.62 8.33 4.70
CA PRO A 254 -9.65 6.88 4.46
C PRO A 254 -8.63 6.11 5.29
N LEU A 255 -7.42 6.67 5.47
CA LEU A 255 -6.38 6.02 6.27
C LEU A 255 -6.76 5.94 7.75
N ALA A 256 -7.39 6.97 8.31
CA ALA A 256 -7.85 6.97 9.70
C ALA A 256 -9.02 5.99 9.90
N LEU A 257 -9.96 5.92 8.97
CA LEU A 257 -11.05 4.93 9.00
C LEU A 257 -10.53 3.50 8.95
N ALA A 258 -9.58 3.21 8.05
CA ALA A 258 -8.95 1.89 7.95
C ALA A 258 -8.13 1.54 9.20
N ALA A 259 -7.41 2.51 9.77
CA ALA A 259 -6.65 2.32 11.00
C ALA A 259 -7.57 2.01 12.19
N LYS A 260 -8.69 2.74 12.31
CA LYS A 260 -9.70 2.47 13.33
C LYS A 260 -10.38 1.11 13.12
N ALA A 261 -10.60 0.68 11.86
CA ALA A 261 -11.10 -0.66 11.56
C ALA A 261 -10.13 -1.75 12.07
N ARG A 262 -8.82 -1.59 11.86
CA ARG A 262 -7.80 -2.51 12.44
C ARG A 262 -7.87 -2.56 13.97
N ALA A 263 -8.09 -1.43 14.64
CA ALA A 263 -8.28 -1.40 16.09
C ALA A 263 -9.55 -2.16 16.52
N ARG A 264 -10.65 -2.04 15.78
CA ARG A 264 -11.88 -2.83 16.01
C ARG A 264 -11.66 -4.33 15.84
N VAL A 265 -10.91 -4.75 14.81
CA VAL A 265 -10.50 -6.15 14.65
C VAL A 265 -9.76 -6.64 15.90
N ARG A 266 -8.81 -5.85 16.40
CA ARG A 266 -8.04 -6.19 17.60
C ARG A 266 -8.90 -6.27 18.86
N ALA A 267 -9.95 -5.45 18.96
CA ALA A 267 -10.93 -5.49 20.03
C ALA A 267 -11.97 -6.63 19.89
N GLY A 268 -11.96 -7.37 18.77
CA GLY A 268 -12.93 -8.42 18.47
C GLY A 268 -14.25 -7.94 17.87
N ASP A 269 -14.39 -6.65 17.61
CA ASP A 269 -15.57 -6.05 16.96
C ASP A 269 -15.44 -6.13 15.43
N LEU A 270 -15.69 -7.32 14.87
CA LEU A 270 -15.55 -7.55 13.44
C LEU A 270 -16.62 -6.81 12.62
N SER A 271 -17.83 -6.66 13.14
CA SER A 271 -18.90 -5.93 12.45
C SER A 271 -18.61 -4.44 12.36
N GLY A 272 -18.18 -3.81 13.45
CA GLY A 272 -17.74 -2.41 13.44
C GLY A 272 -16.51 -2.18 12.57
N ALA A 273 -15.62 -3.18 12.44
CA ALA A 273 -14.50 -3.10 11.51
C ALA A 273 -14.97 -3.11 10.05
N VAL A 274 -15.95 -3.95 9.68
CA VAL A 274 -16.54 -3.98 8.34
C VAL A 274 -17.11 -2.61 7.98
N GLU A 275 -17.95 -2.02 8.85
CA GLU A 275 -18.56 -0.69 8.61
C GLU A 275 -17.50 0.40 8.35
N LEU A 276 -16.41 0.40 9.11
CA LEU A 276 -15.33 1.36 8.96
C LEU A 276 -14.54 1.17 7.66
N TYR A 277 -14.26 -0.08 7.28
CA TYR A 277 -13.59 -0.36 6.01
C TYR A 277 -14.49 -0.05 4.81
N GLU A 278 -15.79 -0.31 4.88
CA GLU A 278 -16.75 0.09 3.84
C GLU A 278 -16.77 1.61 3.67
N ARG A 279 -16.78 2.37 4.77
CA ARG A 279 -16.66 3.83 4.72
C ARG A 279 -15.34 4.28 4.13
N ALA A 280 -14.21 3.68 4.51
CA ALA A 280 -12.90 3.97 3.93
C ALA A 280 -12.92 3.72 2.41
N GLN A 281 -13.43 2.56 1.98
CA GLN A 281 -13.51 2.17 0.57
C GLN A 281 -14.44 3.08 -0.25
N ALA A 282 -15.54 3.55 0.33
CA ALA A 282 -16.44 4.51 -0.32
C ALA A 282 -15.76 5.85 -0.63
N ARG A 283 -14.72 6.22 0.14
CA ARG A 283 -13.89 7.41 -0.11
C ARG A 283 -12.76 7.15 -1.09
N ALA A 284 -12.05 6.04 -0.90
CA ALA A 284 -10.96 5.60 -1.76
C ALA A 284 -10.86 4.08 -1.73
N PRO A 285 -11.04 3.40 -2.86
CA PRO A 285 -10.89 1.95 -2.95
C PRO A 285 -9.40 1.57 -2.95
N LEU A 286 -8.79 1.58 -1.75
CA LEU A 286 -7.39 1.17 -1.58
C LEU A 286 -7.29 -0.35 -1.54
N PRO A 287 -6.26 -0.96 -2.18
CA PRO A 287 -6.05 -2.40 -2.14
C PRO A 287 -6.02 -2.98 -0.73
N ASP A 288 -5.28 -2.37 0.19
CA ASP A 288 -5.15 -2.84 1.58
C ASP A 288 -6.51 -2.89 2.31
N SER A 289 -7.37 -1.88 2.07
CA SER A 289 -8.72 -1.86 2.66
C SER A 289 -9.62 -2.93 2.05
N ALA A 290 -9.52 -3.16 0.74
CA ALA A 290 -10.28 -4.20 0.05
C ALA A 290 -9.84 -5.60 0.50
N ILE A 291 -8.52 -5.85 0.65
CA ILE A 291 -7.98 -7.10 1.20
C ILE A 291 -8.55 -7.35 2.60
N ALA A 292 -8.38 -6.37 3.51
CA ALA A 292 -8.83 -6.51 4.88
C ALA A 292 -10.35 -6.74 5.00
N LEU A 293 -11.12 -6.05 4.17
CA LEU A 293 -12.58 -6.23 4.10
C LEU A 293 -12.96 -7.61 3.54
N GLY A 294 -12.24 -8.08 2.51
CA GLY A 294 -12.40 -9.43 1.96
C GLY A 294 -12.14 -10.52 3.00
N ASP A 295 -11.04 -10.39 3.75
CA ASP A 295 -10.67 -11.33 4.81
C ASP A 295 -11.68 -11.32 5.97
N LEU A 296 -12.21 -10.15 6.33
CA LEU A 296 -13.27 -10.03 7.33
C LEU A 296 -14.56 -10.71 6.86
N TYR A 297 -14.99 -10.48 5.62
CA TYR A 297 -16.14 -11.17 5.06
C TYR A 297 -15.94 -12.69 5.02
N ALA A 298 -14.76 -13.16 4.62
CA ALA A 298 -14.44 -14.59 4.63
C ALA A 298 -14.51 -15.16 6.06
N LYS A 299 -13.97 -14.43 7.05
CA LYS A 299 -14.03 -14.82 8.47
C LYS A 299 -15.45 -14.90 9.01
N LEU A 300 -16.33 -14.02 8.56
CA LEU A 300 -17.75 -13.98 8.92
C LEU A 300 -18.63 -14.97 8.11
N GLY A 301 -18.05 -15.71 7.15
CA GLY A 301 -18.76 -16.65 6.29
C GLY A 301 -19.47 -16.03 5.08
N HIS A 302 -19.26 -14.75 4.82
CA HIS A 302 -19.83 -13.99 3.69
C HIS A 302 -18.95 -14.14 2.43
N MET A 303 -18.87 -15.36 1.90
CA MET A 303 -17.90 -15.71 0.83
C MET A 303 -18.12 -14.96 -0.48
N ASN A 304 -19.36 -14.59 -0.83
CA ASN A 304 -19.63 -13.83 -2.05
C ASN A 304 -19.11 -12.38 -1.94
N GLU A 305 -19.26 -11.78 -0.78
CA GLU A 305 -18.75 -10.46 -0.43
C GLU A 305 -17.22 -10.47 -0.43
N ALA A 306 -16.61 -11.48 0.19
CA ALA A 306 -15.16 -11.66 0.19
C ALA A 306 -14.60 -11.73 -1.23
N ARG A 307 -15.19 -12.57 -2.09
CA ARG A 307 -14.78 -12.68 -3.49
C ARG A 307 -14.83 -11.34 -4.22
N ARG A 308 -15.93 -10.56 -4.06
CA ARG A 308 -16.03 -9.24 -4.68
C ARG A 308 -14.92 -8.29 -4.26
N GLN A 309 -14.44 -8.39 -3.02
CA GLN A 309 -13.33 -7.57 -2.54
C GLN A 309 -12.00 -8.00 -3.16
N TYR A 310 -11.72 -9.29 -3.29
CA TYR A 310 -10.51 -9.77 -3.95
C TYR A 310 -10.50 -9.45 -5.45
N ASP A 311 -11.65 -9.59 -6.13
CA ASP A 311 -11.80 -9.17 -7.53
C ASP A 311 -11.55 -7.66 -7.69
N LEU A 312 -11.96 -6.84 -6.71
CA LEU A 312 -11.69 -5.40 -6.70
C LEU A 312 -10.19 -5.11 -6.56
N VAL A 313 -9.45 -5.88 -5.75
CA VAL A 313 -7.98 -5.72 -5.64
C VAL A 313 -7.33 -5.98 -6.99
N GLU A 314 -7.67 -7.08 -7.66
CA GLU A 314 -7.15 -7.38 -9.01
C GLU A 314 -7.48 -6.27 -10.00
N PHE A 315 -8.71 -5.76 -9.98
CA PHE A 315 -9.14 -4.66 -10.84
C PHE A 315 -8.35 -3.36 -10.60
N ILE A 316 -8.15 -2.98 -9.33
CA ILE A 316 -7.37 -1.78 -8.97
C ILE A 316 -5.93 -1.93 -9.46
N GLU A 317 -5.30 -3.06 -9.20
CA GLU A 317 -3.92 -3.32 -9.58
C GLU A 317 -3.73 -3.34 -11.11
N GLN A 318 -4.65 -3.95 -11.85
CA GLN A 318 -4.63 -3.96 -13.32
C GLN A 318 -4.74 -2.54 -13.92
N ASN A 319 -5.54 -1.67 -13.29
CA ASN A 319 -5.75 -0.30 -13.78
C ASN A 319 -4.71 0.71 -13.26
N SER A 320 -4.06 0.41 -12.13
CA SER A 320 -2.99 1.24 -11.58
C SER A 320 -1.65 1.01 -12.28
N ALA A 321 -1.49 -0.15 -12.89
CA ALA A 321 -0.29 -0.51 -13.63
C ALA A 321 -0.22 0.23 -14.97
N ALA A 322 0.04 1.52 -14.97
CA ALA A 322 0.34 2.32 -16.17
C ALA A 322 1.58 1.82 -16.96
N GLY A 323 2.00 0.60 -16.74
CA GLY A 323 3.12 -0.10 -17.37
C GLY A 323 3.05 -1.62 -17.26
N GLY A 324 1.90 -2.21 -16.91
CA GLY A 324 1.72 -3.68 -16.85
C GLY A 324 2.42 -4.34 -15.65
N THR A 325 2.65 -3.60 -14.57
CA THR A 325 3.39 -4.08 -13.39
C THR A 325 2.46 -4.13 -12.19
N TYR A 326 2.12 -5.32 -11.73
CA TYR A 326 1.39 -5.54 -10.50
C TYR A 326 2.25 -5.24 -9.27
N SER A 327 1.61 -4.83 -8.18
CA SER A 327 2.30 -4.49 -6.94
C SER A 327 2.59 -5.71 -6.07
N ARG A 328 3.50 -5.50 -5.11
CA ARG A 328 3.79 -6.47 -4.03
C ARG A 328 2.52 -6.87 -3.26
N GLN A 329 1.56 -5.95 -3.08
CA GLN A 329 0.31 -6.21 -2.37
C GLN A 329 -0.51 -7.32 -3.04
N LEU A 330 -0.67 -7.28 -4.36
CA LEU A 330 -1.37 -8.34 -5.08
C LEU A 330 -0.68 -9.70 -4.95
N ALA A 331 0.65 -9.72 -5.04
CA ALA A 331 1.41 -10.96 -4.86
C ALA A 331 1.22 -11.56 -3.45
N MET A 332 1.13 -10.70 -2.43
CA MET A 332 0.88 -11.13 -1.05
C MET A 332 -0.54 -11.71 -0.90
N VAL A 333 -1.56 -11.07 -1.49
CA VAL A 333 -2.94 -11.61 -1.50
C VAL A 333 -2.97 -12.99 -2.15
N TRP A 334 -2.38 -13.13 -3.32
CA TRP A 334 -2.33 -14.44 -3.99
C TRP A 334 -1.60 -15.49 -3.15
N ALA A 335 -0.51 -15.11 -2.50
CA ALA A 335 0.22 -16.02 -1.60
C ALA A 335 -0.61 -16.39 -0.36
N ASP A 336 -1.28 -15.46 0.30
CA ASP A 336 -2.09 -15.70 1.48
C ASP A 336 -3.26 -16.66 1.20
N HIS A 337 -3.82 -16.58 -0.01
CA HIS A 337 -4.94 -17.41 -0.47
C HIS A 337 -4.54 -18.61 -1.34
N ASP A 338 -3.27 -18.91 -1.48
CA ASP A 338 -2.72 -20.02 -2.31
C ASP A 338 -3.16 -19.92 -3.79
N LEU A 339 -3.26 -18.70 -4.33
CA LEU A 339 -3.65 -18.40 -5.70
C LEU A 339 -2.44 -17.94 -6.53
N ASN A 340 -2.42 -18.20 -7.83
CA ASN A 340 -1.49 -17.64 -8.82
C ASN A 340 -0.02 -17.57 -8.33
N LEU A 341 0.47 -18.60 -7.61
CA LEU A 341 1.74 -18.57 -6.88
C LEU A 341 2.96 -18.30 -7.78
N ASP A 342 2.96 -18.82 -9.02
CA ASP A 342 4.06 -18.57 -9.97
C ASP A 342 4.07 -17.08 -10.41
N GLN A 343 2.90 -16.50 -10.63
CA GLN A 343 2.78 -15.08 -10.98
C GLN A 343 3.15 -14.20 -9.79
N ALA A 344 2.71 -14.55 -8.57
CA ALA A 344 3.11 -13.89 -7.34
C ALA A 344 4.63 -13.88 -7.18
N LEU A 345 5.30 -15.02 -7.49
CA LEU A 345 6.75 -15.13 -7.43
C LEU A 345 7.42 -14.20 -8.45
N ALA A 346 6.94 -14.16 -9.68
CA ALA A 346 7.47 -13.25 -10.69
C ALA A 346 7.36 -11.78 -10.31
N ILE A 347 6.23 -11.40 -9.65
CA ILE A 347 6.02 -10.02 -9.15
C ILE A 347 7.06 -9.69 -8.07
N VAL A 348 7.15 -10.48 -7.00
CA VAL A 348 8.05 -10.15 -5.88
C VAL A 348 9.53 -10.25 -6.24
N GLN A 349 9.91 -11.08 -7.21
CA GLN A 349 11.27 -11.13 -7.75
C GLN A 349 11.62 -9.83 -8.51
N ARG A 350 10.67 -9.30 -9.30
CA ARG A 350 10.85 -8.03 -9.98
C ARG A 350 10.91 -6.86 -8.99
N GLU A 351 10.01 -6.83 -8.00
CA GLU A 351 10.06 -5.85 -6.92
C GLU A 351 11.41 -5.88 -6.20
N ARG A 352 11.94 -7.08 -5.91
CA ARG A 352 13.24 -7.27 -5.25
C ARG A 352 14.42 -6.75 -6.08
N SER A 353 14.30 -6.73 -7.40
CA SER A 353 15.32 -6.13 -8.27
C SER A 353 15.28 -4.60 -8.30
N ALA A 354 14.15 -4.00 -7.94
CA ALA A 354 13.96 -2.55 -7.92
C ALA A 354 14.22 -1.93 -6.53
N ARG A 355 14.07 -2.72 -5.46
CA ARG A 355 14.27 -2.26 -4.07
C ARG A 355 14.62 -3.41 -3.12
N GLU A 356 15.31 -3.05 -2.04
CA GLU A 356 15.90 -4.02 -1.11
C GLU A 356 15.42 -3.86 0.34
N ASP A 357 14.30 -3.18 0.53
CA ASP A 357 13.70 -2.97 1.85
C ASP A 357 13.28 -4.30 2.50
N ILE A 358 13.18 -4.30 3.84
CA ILE A 358 12.87 -5.50 4.62
C ILE A 358 11.49 -6.08 4.30
N PHE A 359 10.51 -5.25 3.93
CA PHE A 359 9.16 -5.72 3.61
C PHE A 359 9.09 -6.37 2.23
N THR A 360 9.94 -5.95 1.28
CA THR A 360 10.12 -6.64 -0.01
C THR A 360 10.84 -7.97 0.18
N CYS A 361 11.83 -8.03 1.08
CA CYS A 361 12.47 -9.28 1.47
C CYS A 361 11.47 -10.25 2.12
N ASP A 362 10.59 -9.75 3.00
CA ASP A 362 9.53 -10.55 3.63
C ASP A 362 8.51 -11.08 2.61
N ALA A 363 8.05 -10.24 1.70
CA ALA A 363 7.13 -10.67 0.64
C ALA A 363 7.73 -11.76 -0.25
N LEU A 364 9.00 -11.60 -0.64
CA LEU A 364 9.72 -12.65 -1.39
C LEU A 364 9.84 -13.93 -0.57
N ALA A 365 10.16 -13.82 0.73
CA ALA A 365 10.27 -14.98 1.61
C ALA A 365 8.94 -15.75 1.71
N TRP A 366 7.83 -15.03 1.89
CA TRP A 366 6.51 -15.62 2.01
C TRP A 366 6.06 -16.31 0.71
N VAL A 367 6.21 -15.62 -0.42
CA VAL A 367 5.85 -16.20 -1.72
C VAL A 367 6.73 -17.41 -2.07
N LEU A 368 8.03 -17.38 -1.77
CA LEU A 368 8.92 -18.55 -1.91
C LEU A 368 8.48 -19.72 -1.03
N PHE A 369 8.09 -19.46 0.22
CA PHE A 369 7.54 -20.47 1.12
C PHE A 369 6.30 -21.14 0.54
N LYS A 370 5.36 -20.35 0.02
CA LYS A 370 4.13 -20.84 -0.61
C LYS A 370 4.41 -21.66 -1.88
N ASN A 371 5.48 -21.32 -2.60
CA ASN A 371 6.02 -22.07 -3.75
C ASN A 371 6.89 -23.28 -3.34
N LYS A 372 6.96 -23.64 -2.04
CA LYS A 372 7.75 -24.76 -1.52
C LYS A 372 9.28 -24.61 -1.69
N ARG A 373 9.78 -23.42 -1.98
CA ARG A 373 11.20 -23.09 -2.09
C ARG A 373 11.78 -22.70 -0.72
N LEU A 374 11.80 -23.67 0.21
CA LEU A 374 12.00 -23.42 1.64
C LEU A 374 13.39 -22.83 1.97
N ASP A 375 14.46 -23.30 1.32
CA ASP A 375 15.82 -22.81 1.59
C ASP A 375 16.00 -21.36 1.12
N GLU A 376 15.36 -20.97 0.02
CA GLU A 376 15.38 -19.61 -0.48
C GLU A 376 14.50 -18.70 0.39
N ALA A 377 13.34 -19.20 0.81
CA ALA A 377 12.48 -18.50 1.77
C ALA A 377 13.22 -18.19 3.07
N LYS A 378 14.02 -19.16 3.59
CA LYS A 378 14.83 -18.97 4.79
C LYS A 378 15.88 -17.87 4.62
N LYS A 379 16.53 -17.78 3.46
CA LYS A 379 17.50 -16.72 3.18
C LYS A 379 16.81 -15.35 3.15
N SER A 380 15.69 -15.25 2.43
CA SER A 380 14.97 -14.00 2.27
C SER A 380 14.34 -13.50 3.58
N VAL A 381 13.80 -14.40 4.43
CA VAL A 381 13.26 -14.00 5.73
C VAL A 381 14.36 -13.58 6.72
N ALA A 382 15.57 -14.12 6.59
CA ALA A 382 16.71 -13.65 7.39
C ALA A 382 17.07 -12.20 7.02
N GLU A 383 16.99 -11.83 5.74
CA GLU A 383 17.15 -10.45 5.29
C GLU A 383 16.02 -9.55 5.80
N ALA A 384 14.77 -10.02 5.82
CA ALA A 384 13.64 -9.28 6.38
C ALA A 384 13.81 -8.98 7.88
N LEU A 385 14.44 -9.89 8.61
CA LEU A 385 14.67 -9.78 10.06
C LEU A 385 15.95 -8.99 10.45
N ARG A 386 16.77 -8.54 9.47
CA ARG A 386 18.12 -8.01 9.71
C ARG A 386 18.19 -6.76 10.59
N LEU A 387 17.11 -5.95 10.61
CA LEU A 387 17.05 -4.72 11.41
C LEU A 387 16.51 -4.92 12.82
N GLY A 388 15.98 -6.10 13.13
CA GLY A 388 15.29 -6.33 14.41
C GLY A 388 13.90 -5.69 14.51
N THR A 389 13.31 -5.35 13.36
CA THR A 389 11.96 -4.77 13.27
C THR A 389 10.93 -5.64 13.98
N ARG A 390 10.11 -5.02 14.79
CA ARG A 390 9.07 -5.69 15.58
C ARG A 390 7.75 -5.66 14.80
N ASP A 391 7.63 -6.53 13.80
CA ASP A 391 6.45 -6.67 12.96
C ASP A 391 5.83 -8.07 13.13
N ALA A 392 4.54 -8.12 13.46
CA ALA A 392 3.84 -9.38 13.75
C ALA A 392 3.69 -10.27 12.50
N ARG A 393 3.54 -9.67 11.31
CA ARG A 393 3.40 -10.40 10.06
C ARG A 393 4.73 -10.99 9.62
N ILE A 394 5.82 -10.22 9.68
CA ILE A 394 7.18 -10.73 9.42
C ILE A 394 7.51 -11.90 10.36
N PHE A 395 7.18 -11.78 11.65
CA PHE A 395 7.39 -12.88 12.60
C PHE A 395 6.50 -14.09 12.32
N TYR A 396 5.26 -13.88 11.87
CA TYR A 396 4.40 -14.98 11.43
C TYR A 396 5.00 -15.70 10.23
N HIS A 397 5.42 -15.00 9.19
CA HIS A 397 6.05 -15.60 8.01
C HIS A 397 7.33 -16.35 8.38
N ALA A 398 8.19 -15.77 9.20
CA ALA A 398 9.37 -16.44 9.73
C ALA A 398 9.00 -17.74 10.47
N GLY A 399 8.01 -17.68 11.36
CA GLY A 399 7.52 -18.83 12.10
C GLY A 399 7.04 -19.97 11.21
N MET A 400 6.26 -19.66 10.18
CA MET A 400 5.76 -20.66 9.22
C MET A 400 6.85 -21.24 8.31
N ILE A 401 7.82 -20.41 7.90
CA ILE A 401 8.98 -20.85 7.11
C ILE A 401 9.83 -21.81 7.92
N TYR A 402 10.15 -21.50 9.18
CA TYR A 402 10.91 -22.40 10.05
C TYR A 402 10.15 -23.68 10.38
N ASP A 403 8.82 -23.62 10.51
CA ASP A 403 7.98 -24.82 10.68
C ASP A 403 8.05 -25.73 9.45
N GLY A 404 7.94 -25.16 8.24
CA GLY A 404 8.09 -25.90 6.99
C GLY A 404 9.47 -26.56 6.82
N LEU A 405 10.51 -26.00 7.42
CA LEU A 405 11.87 -26.55 7.46
C LEU A 405 12.07 -27.58 8.57
N GLY A 406 11.07 -27.85 9.42
CA GLY A 406 11.18 -28.74 10.58
C GLY A 406 11.90 -28.12 11.78
N ASP A 407 12.29 -26.86 11.74
CA ASP A 407 12.89 -26.13 12.85
C ASP A 407 11.81 -25.61 13.80
N HIS A 408 11.16 -26.51 14.53
CA HIS A 408 10.06 -26.19 15.43
C HIS A 408 10.43 -25.26 16.58
N ARG A 409 11.73 -25.21 16.95
CA ARG A 409 12.20 -24.27 17.98
C ARG A 409 12.12 -22.83 17.50
N ASN A 410 12.68 -22.53 16.33
CA ASN A 410 12.59 -21.19 15.75
C ASN A 410 11.16 -20.85 15.30
N ALA A 411 10.42 -21.83 14.76
CA ALA A 411 9.00 -21.66 14.46
C ALA A 411 8.21 -21.17 15.69
N SER A 412 8.32 -21.88 16.82
CA SER A 412 7.65 -21.50 18.06
C SER A 412 8.12 -20.15 18.60
N LYS A 413 9.42 -19.82 18.47
CA LYS A 413 9.97 -18.52 18.88
C LYS A 413 9.28 -17.37 18.12
N TYR A 414 9.27 -17.44 16.78
CA TYR A 414 8.75 -16.35 15.96
C TYR A 414 7.23 -16.25 16.04
N LEU A 415 6.49 -17.35 16.08
CA LEU A 415 5.04 -17.30 16.28
C LEU A 415 4.65 -16.69 17.64
N LYS A 416 5.39 -16.96 18.70
CA LYS A 416 5.18 -16.30 20.00
C LYS A 416 5.44 -14.80 19.92
N LEU A 417 6.49 -14.38 19.21
CA LEU A 417 6.78 -12.95 19.00
C LEU A 417 5.66 -12.27 18.21
N ALA A 418 5.12 -12.90 17.15
CA ALA A 418 4.00 -12.38 16.39
C ALA A 418 2.78 -12.10 17.30
N PHE A 419 2.39 -13.08 18.11
CA PHE A 419 1.26 -12.94 19.05
C PHE A 419 1.52 -11.95 20.18
N ALA A 420 2.76 -11.79 20.62
CA ALA A 420 3.12 -10.82 21.64
C ALA A 420 2.94 -9.37 21.16
N ILE A 421 3.16 -9.11 19.87
CA ILE A 421 2.93 -7.80 19.26
C ILE A 421 1.46 -7.59 18.94
N ASN A 422 0.87 -8.50 18.18
CA ASN A 422 -0.51 -8.40 17.76
C ASN A 422 -1.18 -9.78 17.72
N PRO A 423 -2.05 -10.14 18.66
CA PRO A 423 -2.73 -11.45 18.67
C PRO A 423 -3.73 -11.63 17.52
N THR A 424 -4.07 -10.56 16.81
CA THR A 424 -5.00 -10.53 15.66
C THR A 424 -4.34 -9.91 14.43
N PHE A 425 -3.04 -10.13 14.24
CA PHE A 425 -2.23 -9.55 13.15
C PHE A 425 -2.82 -9.83 11.77
N ASP A 426 -3.63 -10.88 11.65
CA ASP A 426 -4.35 -11.27 10.47
C ASP A 426 -5.57 -12.10 10.90
N VAL A 427 -6.74 -11.78 10.34
CA VAL A 427 -8.02 -12.41 10.77
C VAL A 427 -8.16 -13.87 10.33
N LEU A 428 -7.44 -14.29 9.28
CA LEU A 428 -7.45 -15.65 8.74
C LEU A 428 -6.21 -16.44 9.19
N GLN A 429 -5.03 -15.85 9.07
CA GLN A 429 -3.77 -16.55 9.28
C GLN A 429 -3.42 -16.74 10.77
N ALA A 430 -3.95 -15.89 11.66
CA ALA A 430 -3.69 -16.03 13.10
C ALA A 430 -4.18 -17.37 13.67
N ASP A 431 -5.26 -17.94 13.17
CA ASP A 431 -5.74 -19.26 13.62
C ASP A 431 -4.81 -20.38 13.17
N LYS A 432 -4.29 -20.31 11.95
CA LYS A 432 -3.28 -21.24 11.42
C LYS A 432 -1.99 -21.17 12.25
N ALA A 433 -1.54 -19.98 12.59
CA ALA A 433 -0.39 -19.75 13.46
C ALA A 433 -0.60 -20.37 14.85
N ARG A 434 -1.79 -20.20 15.46
CA ARG A 434 -2.14 -20.82 16.77
C ARG A 434 -2.11 -22.36 16.69
N GLN A 435 -2.65 -22.93 15.61
CA GLN A 435 -2.65 -24.36 15.40
C GLN A 435 -1.22 -24.92 15.29
N THR A 436 -0.37 -24.26 14.46
CA THR A 436 1.04 -24.62 14.29
C THR A 436 1.78 -24.55 15.64
N LEU A 437 1.57 -23.49 16.40
CA LEU A 437 2.21 -23.33 17.70
C LEU A 437 1.80 -24.41 18.72
N ARG A 438 0.52 -24.82 18.72
CA ARG A 438 0.03 -25.95 19.57
C ARG A 438 0.70 -27.26 19.21
N VAL A 439 0.79 -27.58 17.91
CA VAL A 439 1.44 -28.81 17.43
C VAL A 439 2.92 -28.84 17.82
N ASN A 440 3.63 -27.72 17.64
CA ASN A 440 5.06 -27.63 17.93
C ASN A 440 5.39 -27.71 19.44
N ASN A 441 4.45 -27.32 20.29
CA ASN A 441 4.60 -27.44 21.75
C ASN A 441 4.09 -28.77 22.33
N SER A 442 3.50 -29.67 21.50
CA SER A 442 3.04 -31.00 21.94
C SER A 442 4.21 -31.95 22.08
N PRO A 443 4.13 -32.95 23.03
CA PRO A 443 5.16 -34.01 23.15
C PRO A 443 5.38 -34.77 21.82
N PRO A 444 6.54 -35.31 21.57
CA PRO A 444 6.89 -35.98 20.30
C PRO A 444 5.96 -37.14 19.88
N SER A 445 5.30 -37.82 20.84
CA SER A 445 4.39 -38.93 20.59
C SER A 445 3.12 -38.54 19.78
N ASN A 446 2.74 -37.27 19.73
CA ASN A 446 1.54 -36.78 19.01
C ASN A 446 1.85 -36.11 17.67
N ARG A 447 3.11 -36.13 17.22
CA ARG A 447 3.50 -35.41 15.97
C ARG A 447 3.34 -36.25 14.70
N HIS A 448 3.14 -37.58 14.81
CA HIS A 448 3.17 -38.52 13.66
C HIS A 448 1.87 -38.68 12.89
N THR A 449 0.81 -37.88 13.14
CA THR A 449 -0.47 -37.98 12.42
C THR A 449 -0.66 -36.94 11.34
N ARG A 450 0.41 -36.52 10.64
CA ARG A 450 0.32 -35.73 9.41
C ARG A 450 1.22 -36.29 8.32
N SER A 451 0.83 -37.42 7.78
CA SER A 451 1.18 -37.84 6.42
C SER A 451 -0.06 -38.54 5.86
N VAL A 452 -0.86 -37.78 5.10
CA VAL A 452 -1.52 -38.14 3.83
C VAL A 452 -2.27 -36.86 3.39
#